data_856bebe9a6b2e30df6c08a29bb50a291
#
_entry.id   856bebe9a6b2e30df6c08a29bb50a291
#
_cell.length_a   1.000
_cell.length_b   1.000
_cell.length_c   1.000
_cell.angle_alpha   90.00
_cell.angle_beta   90.00
_cell.angle_gamma   90.00
#
_symmetry.space_group_name_H-M   'P 1'
#
loop_
_entity.id
_entity.type
_entity.pdbx_description
1 polymer ?
#
loop_
_entity_poly.entity_id
_entity_poly.type
_entity_poly.pdbx_seq_one_letter_code
_entity_poly.pdbx_strand_id
1 'polypeptide(L)'
;YKEDFHKIVSVVGGGGKTTVIRAMLRECMENSDGRIPCAVSTTTHIQKTNAEYFLGEPSMKMFRKKLSDYEAVWMGREIRKGKLASFQKEFLEEVSREPVLLLLEADGAKHFPVKAPAEHEPVICEKTGIVLNVYGMRAIGKKIKDVCFRIGEVEKILGKTGEDILRPEDIMTLALSRSAGRKCVTDEM
;
A
#
# COMPACT_ATOMS: atom_id res chain seq x y z
N TYR A 1 -26.71 0.74 -7.18
CA TYR A 1 -25.41 1.37 -6.85
C TYR A 1 -24.62 0.60 -5.77
N LYS A 2 -24.77 -0.73 -5.62
CA LYS A 2 -24.04 -1.53 -4.60
C LYS A 2 -23.16 -2.65 -5.16
N GLU A 3 -23.07 -2.84 -6.48
CA GLU A 3 -22.43 -4.03 -7.05
C GLU A 3 -20.99 -3.83 -7.54
N ASP A 4 -20.50 -2.59 -7.74
CA ASP A 4 -19.17 -2.31 -8.31
C ASP A 4 -18.19 -1.60 -7.34
N PHE A 5 -18.39 -1.73 -6.03
CA PHE A 5 -17.47 -1.12 -5.09
C PHE A 5 -16.18 -1.96 -4.96
N HIS A 6 -15.09 -1.45 -5.51
CA HIS A 6 -13.77 -2.05 -5.34
C HIS A 6 -13.33 -1.98 -3.88
N LYS A 7 -13.61 -3.05 -3.13
CA LYS A 7 -13.39 -3.11 -1.69
C LYS A 7 -11.92 -3.20 -1.27
N ILE A 8 -11.01 -3.53 -2.18
CA ILE A 8 -9.59 -3.74 -1.88
C ILE A 8 -8.75 -2.78 -2.70
N VAL A 9 -7.98 -1.96 -1.99
CA VAL A 9 -7.00 -1.03 -2.56
C VAL A 9 -5.61 -1.47 -2.15
N SER A 10 -4.77 -1.84 -3.12
CA SER A 10 -3.36 -2.14 -2.88
C SER A 10 -2.51 -0.89 -3.11
N VAL A 11 -1.69 -0.51 -2.13
CA VAL A 11 -0.82 0.66 -2.17
C VAL A 11 0.62 0.22 -2.35
N VAL A 12 1.23 0.63 -3.46
CA VAL A 12 2.59 0.26 -3.88
C VAL A 12 3.46 1.48 -4.13
N GLY A 13 4.74 1.27 -4.42
CA GLY A 13 5.67 2.32 -4.83
C GLY A 13 6.58 2.85 -3.73
N GLY A 14 7.07 4.06 -3.90
CA GLY A 14 8.06 4.71 -3.04
C GLY A 14 7.46 5.47 -1.87
N GLY A 15 8.08 6.58 -1.50
CA GLY A 15 7.80 7.34 -0.29
C GLY A 15 6.38 7.85 -0.12
N GLY A 16 5.78 7.55 1.04
CA GLY A 16 4.47 8.09 1.43
C GLY A 16 3.33 7.08 1.51
N LYS A 17 3.51 5.81 1.16
CA LYS A 17 2.44 4.79 1.21
C LYS A 17 1.67 4.77 2.52
N THR A 18 2.36 4.57 3.64
CA THR A 18 1.72 4.55 4.97
C THR A 18 1.04 5.89 5.30
N THR A 19 1.55 7.01 4.78
CA THR A 19 0.93 8.34 4.93
C THR A 19 -0.39 8.42 4.14
N VAL A 20 -0.39 7.95 2.90
CA VAL A 20 -1.61 7.88 2.06
C VAL A 20 -2.64 6.96 2.71
N ILE A 21 -2.24 5.76 3.15
CA ILE A 21 -3.13 4.82 3.84
C ILE A 21 -3.75 5.46 5.09
N ARG A 22 -2.94 6.18 5.90
CA ARG A 22 -3.45 6.89 7.10
C ARG A 22 -4.39 8.03 6.75
N ALA A 23 -4.14 8.75 5.66
CA ALA A 23 -5.04 9.80 5.19
C ALA A 23 -6.38 9.22 4.76
N MET A 24 -6.37 8.15 3.94
CA MET A 24 -7.58 7.45 3.52
C MET A 24 -8.36 6.88 4.72
N LEU A 25 -7.67 6.25 5.68
CA LEU A 25 -8.30 5.75 6.90
C LEU A 25 -9.00 6.88 7.68
N ARG A 26 -8.36 8.03 7.80
CA ARG A 26 -8.93 9.20 8.48
C ARG A 26 -10.17 9.70 7.75
N GLU A 27 -10.13 9.83 6.43
CA GLU A 27 -11.28 10.22 5.62
C GLU A 27 -12.46 9.27 5.83
N CYS A 28 -12.22 7.96 5.89
CA CYS A 28 -13.27 6.97 6.19
C CYS A 28 -13.89 7.19 7.58
N MET A 29 -13.09 7.56 8.58
CA MET A 29 -13.55 7.78 9.96
C MET A 29 -14.28 9.14 10.15
N GLU A 30 -13.89 10.17 9.38
CA GLU A 30 -14.41 11.55 9.55
C GLU A 30 -15.67 11.82 8.72
N ASN A 31 -15.86 11.13 7.58
CA ASN A 31 -17.02 11.32 6.72
C ASN A 31 -18.28 10.73 7.34
N SER A 32 -19.23 11.60 7.69
CA SER A 32 -20.47 11.23 8.37
C SER A 32 -21.58 10.72 7.43
N ASP A 33 -21.55 11.05 6.14
CA ASP A 33 -22.55 10.63 5.15
C ASP A 33 -22.06 9.41 4.34
N GLY A 34 -22.69 8.26 4.57
CA GLY A 34 -22.40 7.02 3.83
C GLY A 34 -21.07 6.38 4.22
N ARG A 35 -20.73 6.36 5.51
CA ARG A 35 -19.50 5.78 6.07
C ARG A 35 -19.25 4.37 5.56
N ILE A 36 -18.08 4.17 4.96
CA ILE A 36 -17.56 2.86 4.63
C ILE A 36 -16.49 2.55 5.68
N PRO A 37 -16.71 1.58 6.57
CA PRO A 37 -15.71 1.18 7.53
C PRO A 37 -14.42 0.76 6.82
N CYS A 38 -13.27 1.02 7.42
CA CYS A 38 -11.98 0.80 6.78
C CYS A 38 -11.10 -0.16 7.58
N ALA A 39 -10.48 -1.11 6.88
CA ALA A 39 -9.48 -2.00 7.44
C ALA A 39 -8.14 -1.76 6.76
N VAL A 40 -7.05 -1.76 7.53
CA VAL A 40 -5.67 -1.59 7.04
C VAL A 40 -4.86 -2.82 7.38
N SER A 41 -4.15 -3.36 6.40
CA SER A 41 -3.17 -4.43 6.58
C SER A 41 -2.03 -4.31 5.56
N THR A 42 -1.32 -5.40 5.35
CA THR A 42 -0.21 -5.46 4.39
C THR A 42 -0.13 -6.86 3.79
N THR A 43 0.40 -6.98 2.60
CA THR A 43 0.85 -8.26 2.03
C THR A 43 2.35 -8.47 2.23
N THR A 44 3.06 -7.46 2.73
CA THR A 44 4.49 -7.49 3.04
C THR A 44 4.74 -7.05 4.47
N HIS A 45 5.02 -5.78 4.71
CA HIS A 45 5.24 -5.20 6.04
C HIS A 45 4.70 -3.79 6.12
N ILE A 46 4.04 -3.45 7.23
CA ILE A 46 3.55 -2.09 7.50
C ILE A 46 3.99 -1.63 8.89
N GLN A 47 4.00 -0.33 9.12
CA GLN A 47 4.27 0.26 10.43
C GLN A 47 3.09 -0.02 11.38
N LYS A 48 3.38 -0.41 12.63
CA LYS A 48 2.39 -0.56 13.70
C LYS A 48 1.77 0.79 14.07
N THR A 49 0.53 0.77 14.47
CA THR A 49 -0.13 1.89 15.17
C THR A 49 -0.32 1.56 16.64
N ASN A 50 -0.39 2.60 17.48
CA ASN A 50 -0.75 2.48 18.90
C ASN A 50 -2.22 2.86 19.14
N ALA A 51 -3.01 3.03 18.10
CA ALA A 51 -4.43 3.37 18.20
C ALA A 51 -5.25 2.22 18.78
N GLU A 52 -6.36 2.52 19.40
CA GLU A 52 -7.27 1.53 20.02
C GLU A 52 -7.88 0.56 19.03
N TYR A 53 -8.00 0.96 17.75
CA TYR A 53 -8.45 0.11 16.66
C TYR A 53 -7.36 -0.87 16.14
N PHE A 54 -6.21 -0.99 16.81
CA PHE A 54 -5.19 -1.99 16.45
C PHE A 54 -5.62 -3.41 16.82
N LEU A 55 -5.45 -4.35 15.87
CA LEU A 55 -5.69 -5.78 16.03
C LEU A 55 -4.38 -6.54 15.78
N GLY A 56 -3.80 -7.09 16.85
CA GLY A 56 -2.50 -7.80 16.82
C GLY A 56 -2.61 -9.30 16.61
N GLU A 57 -3.82 -9.88 16.69
CA GLU A 57 -4.09 -11.31 16.54
C GLU A 57 -5.28 -11.56 15.60
N PRO A 58 -5.27 -12.65 14.79
CA PRO A 58 -6.34 -12.94 13.85
C PRO A 58 -7.60 -13.43 14.57
N SER A 59 -8.55 -12.53 14.81
CA SER A 59 -9.83 -12.83 15.45
C SER A 59 -10.95 -12.03 14.80
N MET A 60 -11.83 -12.68 14.05
CA MET A 60 -12.99 -12.03 13.42
C MET A 60 -13.95 -11.44 14.45
N LYS A 61 -14.10 -12.04 15.61
CA LYS A 61 -14.90 -11.47 16.71
C LYS A 61 -14.32 -10.11 17.14
N MET A 62 -13.01 -10.02 17.35
CA MET A 62 -12.36 -8.76 17.73
C MET A 62 -12.31 -7.77 16.57
N PHE A 63 -12.14 -8.26 15.34
CA PHE A 63 -12.21 -7.43 14.13
C PHE A 63 -13.56 -6.71 14.06
N ARG A 64 -14.68 -7.46 14.11
CA ARG A 64 -16.03 -6.88 14.05
C ARG A 64 -16.32 -5.94 15.22
N LYS A 65 -15.84 -6.29 16.42
CA LYS A 65 -15.96 -5.41 17.58
C LYS A 65 -15.27 -4.07 17.35
N LYS A 66 -13.99 -4.09 16.94
CA LYS A 66 -13.24 -2.84 16.65
C LYS A 66 -13.86 -2.06 15.50
N LEU A 67 -14.34 -2.73 14.47
CA LEU A 67 -15.02 -2.10 13.36
C LEU A 67 -16.30 -1.37 13.81
N SER A 68 -17.06 -1.99 14.71
CA SER A 68 -18.26 -1.38 15.32
C SER A 68 -17.92 -0.19 16.24
N ASP A 69 -16.83 -0.31 17.03
CA ASP A 69 -16.45 0.70 18.02
C ASP A 69 -15.77 1.93 17.39
N TYR A 70 -15.00 1.73 16.32
CA TYR A 70 -14.08 2.76 15.74
C TYR A 70 -14.28 3.02 14.25
N GLU A 71 -15.08 2.22 13.55
CA GLU A 71 -15.21 2.23 12.07
C GLU A 71 -13.87 1.99 11.34
N ALA A 72 -12.86 1.59 12.07
CA ALA A 72 -11.49 1.38 11.62
C ALA A 72 -10.85 0.16 12.29
N VAL A 73 -10.06 -0.60 11.53
CA VAL A 73 -9.20 -1.64 12.07
C VAL A 73 -7.83 -1.57 11.39
N TRP A 74 -6.76 -1.44 12.19
CA TRP A 74 -5.38 -1.57 11.71
C TRP A 74 -4.82 -2.91 12.18
N MET A 75 -4.55 -3.84 11.28
CA MET A 75 -4.30 -5.22 11.65
C MET A 75 -2.99 -5.79 11.10
N GLY A 76 -2.40 -6.69 11.87
CA GLY A 76 -1.22 -7.44 11.49
C GLY A 76 -0.48 -7.99 12.70
N ARG A 77 0.32 -9.03 12.45
CA ARG A 77 1.16 -9.69 13.46
C ARG A 77 2.47 -8.95 13.62
N GLU A 78 2.79 -8.56 14.84
CA GLU A 78 4.08 -7.90 15.11
C GLU A 78 5.24 -8.89 14.92
N ILE A 79 6.18 -8.55 14.04
CA ILE A 79 7.38 -9.36 13.74
C ILE A 79 8.65 -8.79 14.37
N ARG A 80 8.65 -7.50 14.65
CA ARG A 80 9.66 -6.75 15.37
C ARG A 80 9.07 -5.43 15.85
N LYS A 81 9.72 -4.77 16.83
CA LYS A 81 9.22 -3.51 17.41
C LYS A 81 8.78 -2.51 16.33
N GLY A 82 7.50 -2.20 16.35
CA GLY A 82 6.90 -1.21 15.45
C GLY A 82 6.68 -1.66 14.00
N LYS A 83 6.88 -2.97 13.68
CA LYS A 83 6.65 -3.52 12.34
C LYS A 83 5.69 -4.70 12.38
N LEU A 84 4.71 -4.68 11.47
CA LEU A 84 3.74 -5.74 11.29
C LEU A 84 3.97 -6.46 9.95
N ALA A 85 3.74 -7.76 9.97
CA ALA A 85 3.49 -8.58 8.79
C ALA A 85 1.99 -8.88 8.66
N SER A 86 1.58 -9.36 7.51
CA SER A 86 0.22 -9.87 7.31
C SER A 86 -0.15 -10.95 8.33
N PHE A 87 -1.42 -11.09 8.58
CA PHE A 87 -1.98 -12.36 9.05
C PHE A 87 -1.97 -13.41 7.93
N GLN A 88 -2.42 -14.62 8.24
CA GLN A 88 -2.58 -15.68 7.26
C GLN A 88 -3.58 -15.28 6.16
N LYS A 89 -3.40 -15.84 4.95
CA LYS A 89 -4.22 -15.53 3.77
C LYS A 89 -5.71 -15.73 4.03
N GLU A 90 -6.05 -16.81 4.72
CA GLU A 90 -7.42 -17.18 5.06
C GLU A 90 -8.14 -16.11 5.87
N PHE A 91 -7.44 -15.50 6.83
CA PHE A 91 -7.99 -14.40 7.62
C PHE A 91 -8.24 -13.14 6.79
N LEU A 92 -7.31 -12.79 5.90
CA LEU A 92 -7.51 -11.65 4.98
C LEU A 92 -8.65 -11.89 4.00
N GLU A 93 -8.82 -13.14 3.53
CA GLU A 93 -9.95 -13.53 2.70
C GLU A 93 -11.28 -13.42 3.44
N GLU A 94 -11.32 -13.77 4.74
CA GLU A 94 -12.50 -13.61 5.57
C GLU A 94 -12.83 -12.12 5.76
N VAL A 95 -11.84 -11.29 6.08
CA VAL A 95 -11.99 -9.82 6.16
C VAL A 95 -12.48 -9.22 4.85
N SER A 96 -12.00 -9.71 3.70
CA SER A 96 -12.43 -9.19 2.39
C SER A 96 -13.91 -9.41 2.06
N ARG A 97 -14.60 -10.30 2.79
CA ARG A 97 -16.04 -10.53 2.65
C ARG A 97 -16.88 -9.57 3.49
N GLU A 98 -16.27 -8.92 4.48
CA GLU A 98 -16.95 -7.91 5.29
C GLU A 98 -17.23 -6.64 4.46
N PRO A 99 -18.24 -5.83 4.83
CA PRO A 99 -18.56 -4.57 4.13
C PRO A 99 -17.58 -3.45 4.50
N VAL A 100 -16.30 -3.61 4.18
CA VAL A 100 -15.21 -2.69 4.52
C VAL A 100 -14.38 -2.32 3.30
N LEU A 101 -13.79 -1.14 3.30
CA LEU A 101 -12.68 -0.77 2.43
C LEU A 101 -11.39 -1.36 3.02
N LEU A 102 -10.75 -2.29 2.32
CA LEU A 102 -9.51 -2.91 2.75
C LEU A 102 -8.32 -2.26 2.05
N LEU A 103 -7.48 -1.55 2.81
CA LEU A 103 -6.25 -0.91 2.35
C LEU A 103 -5.06 -1.83 2.65
N LEU A 104 -4.30 -2.21 1.63
CA LEU A 104 -3.16 -3.12 1.75
C LEU A 104 -1.87 -2.42 1.32
N GLU A 105 -0.88 -2.29 2.21
CA GLU A 105 0.48 -1.94 1.79
C GLU A 105 1.12 -3.17 1.15
N ALA A 106 1.37 -3.13 -0.17
CA ALA A 106 1.70 -4.31 -0.97
C ALA A 106 3.16 -4.41 -1.40
N ASP A 107 4.02 -3.50 -0.96
CA ASP A 107 5.46 -3.57 -1.19
C ASP A 107 6.28 -2.76 -0.18
N GLY A 108 7.61 -3.05 -0.12
CA GLY A 108 8.57 -2.31 0.68
C GLY A 108 9.38 -1.32 -0.15
N ALA A 109 9.68 -0.13 0.41
CA ALA A 109 10.53 0.89 -0.24
C ALA A 109 11.72 1.35 0.62
N LYS A 110 11.93 0.77 1.80
CA LYS A 110 13.00 1.16 2.76
C LYS A 110 13.14 2.68 2.94
N HIS A 111 12.01 3.40 2.98
CA HIS A 111 11.92 4.86 3.10
C HIS A 111 12.42 5.67 1.89
N PHE A 112 12.83 5.04 0.80
CA PHE A 112 13.16 5.75 -0.42
C PHE A 112 11.90 6.36 -1.06
N PRO A 113 11.98 7.59 -1.60
CA PRO A 113 10.84 8.27 -2.21
C PRO A 113 10.41 7.67 -3.56
N VAL A 114 11.31 6.98 -4.26
CA VAL A 114 11.05 6.31 -5.53
C VAL A 114 11.60 4.88 -5.48
N LYS A 115 10.98 3.96 -6.20
CA LYS A 115 11.50 2.60 -6.37
C LYS A 115 11.06 2.00 -7.71
N ALA A 116 11.80 1.01 -8.17
CA ALA A 116 11.30 -0.03 -9.05
C ALA A 116 11.09 -1.33 -8.25
N PRO A 117 10.05 -2.14 -8.55
CA PRO A 117 9.79 -3.39 -7.84
C PRO A 117 10.82 -4.46 -8.23
N ALA A 118 11.12 -5.37 -7.30
CA ALA A 118 11.85 -6.60 -7.63
C ALA A 118 10.98 -7.57 -8.43
N GLU A 119 11.58 -8.69 -8.88
CA GLU A 119 10.85 -9.71 -9.62
C GLU A 119 9.61 -10.23 -8.89
N HIS A 120 9.72 -10.46 -7.58
CA HIS A 120 8.65 -10.94 -6.70
C HIS A 120 7.76 -9.83 -6.10
N GLU A 121 7.94 -8.58 -6.51
CA GLU A 121 7.14 -7.43 -6.06
C GLU A 121 6.41 -6.78 -7.25
N PRO A 122 5.31 -6.08 -6.97
CA PRO A 122 4.55 -6.03 -5.71
C PRO A 122 3.76 -7.33 -5.46
N VAL A 123 3.40 -7.57 -4.17
CA VAL A 123 2.53 -8.69 -3.78
C VAL A 123 1.09 -8.16 -3.70
N ILE A 124 0.45 -8.05 -4.86
CA ILE A 124 -0.93 -7.57 -4.98
C ILE A 124 -1.89 -8.72 -4.67
N CYS A 125 -2.92 -8.44 -3.87
CA CYS A 125 -4.00 -9.40 -3.59
C CYS A 125 -4.82 -9.62 -4.87
N GLU A 126 -5.17 -10.87 -5.19
CA GLU A 126 -5.94 -11.24 -6.39
C GLU A 126 -7.28 -10.50 -6.54
N LYS A 127 -7.90 -10.11 -5.39
CA LYS A 127 -9.18 -9.39 -5.37
C LYS A 127 -9.01 -7.87 -5.32
N THR A 128 -7.79 -7.36 -5.56
CA THR A 128 -7.54 -5.92 -5.62
C THR A 128 -8.30 -5.32 -6.80
N GLY A 129 -9.12 -4.34 -6.54
CA GLY A 129 -9.84 -3.59 -7.58
C GLY A 129 -9.17 -2.25 -7.92
N ILE A 130 -8.29 -1.73 -7.05
CA ILE A 130 -7.56 -0.48 -7.30
C ILE A 130 -6.12 -0.64 -6.81
N VAL A 131 -5.18 -0.24 -7.66
CA VAL A 131 -3.76 -0.13 -7.29
C VAL A 131 -3.35 1.33 -7.25
N LEU A 132 -2.97 1.81 -6.07
CA LEU A 132 -2.41 3.15 -5.88
C LEU A 132 -0.88 3.08 -5.89
N ASN A 133 -0.27 3.67 -6.90
CA ASN A 133 1.18 3.77 -7.00
C ASN A 133 1.67 5.12 -6.49
N VAL A 134 2.48 5.12 -5.44
CA VAL A 134 2.92 6.33 -4.73
C VAL A 134 4.36 6.67 -5.04
N TYR A 135 4.61 7.91 -5.43
CA TYR A 135 5.94 8.46 -5.67
C TYR A 135 6.19 9.70 -4.81
N GLY A 136 7.34 9.73 -4.14
CA GLY A 136 7.75 10.89 -3.34
C GLY A 136 8.36 11.99 -4.20
N MET A 137 7.62 13.04 -4.51
CA MET A 137 8.05 14.12 -5.41
C MET A 137 9.32 14.86 -4.93
N ARG A 138 9.69 14.75 -3.65
CA ARG A 138 10.98 15.25 -3.12
C ARG A 138 12.23 14.61 -3.73
N ALA A 139 12.06 13.56 -4.54
CA ALA A 139 13.13 12.91 -5.29
C ALA A 139 13.57 13.70 -6.53
N ILE A 140 12.68 14.50 -7.09
CA ILE A 140 12.96 15.30 -8.29
C ILE A 140 14.13 16.25 -8.02
N GLY A 141 15.03 16.37 -8.98
CA GLY A 141 16.23 17.20 -8.89
C GLY A 141 17.39 16.58 -8.12
N LYS A 142 17.27 15.34 -7.65
CA LYS A 142 18.33 14.60 -6.95
C LYS A 142 18.89 13.47 -7.81
N LYS A 143 20.07 12.97 -7.46
CA LYS A 143 20.68 11.82 -8.14
C LYS A 143 19.84 10.56 -7.90
N ILE A 144 19.66 9.76 -8.92
CA ILE A 144 18.89 8.50 -8.89
C ILE A 144 19.37 7.60 -7.74
N LYS A 145 20.69 7.46 -7.56
CA LYS A 145 21.28 6.63 -6.50
C LYS A 145 20.90 7.04 -5.08
N ASP A 146 20.63 8.33 -4.85
CA ASP A 146 20.34 8.87 -3.52
C ASP A 146 18.85 8.76 -3.14
N VAL A 147 17.97 8.61 -4.14
CA VAL A 147 16.51 8.70 -3.94
C VAL A 147 15.73 7.51 -4.45
N CYS A 148 16.36 6.57 -5.15
CA CYS A 148 15.69 5.41 -5.70
C CYS A 148 16.11 4.11 -5.00
N PHE A 149 15.14 3.32 -4.59
CA PHE A 149 15.39 1.96 -4.12
C PHE A 149 15.44 0.99 -5.31
N ARG A 150 16.38 0.03 -5.30
CA ARG A 150 16.67 -0.89 -6.41
C ARG A 150 17.17 -0.15 -7.66
N ILE A 151 18.25 0.56 -7.49
CA ILE A 151 18.87 1.44 -8.50
C ILE A 151 19.00 0.72 -9.84
N GLY A 152 19.55 -0.50 -9.86
CA GLY A 152 19.76 -1.25 -11.11
C GLY A 152 18.47 -1.51 -11.91
N GLU A 153 17.33 -1.69 -11.24
CA GLU A 153 16.04 -1.82 -11.95
C GLU A 153 15.54 -0.47 -12.46
N VAL A 154 15.77 0.60 -11.70
CA VAL A 154 15.44 1.97 -12.15
C VAL A 154 16.29 2.36 -13.36
N GLU A 155 17.59 2.10 -13.33
CA GLU A 155 18.53 2.36 -14.43
C GLU A 155 18.11 1.65 -15.71
N LYS A 156 17.73 0.37 -15.62
CA LYS A 156 17.24 -0.41 -16.77
C LYS A 156 15.99 0.19 -17.39
N ILE A 157 15.03 0.63 -16.55
CA ILE A 157 13.75 1.16 -17.03
C ILE A 157 13.93 2.54 -17.65
N LEU A 158 14.77 3.39 -17.05
CA LEU A 158 14.98 4.76 -17.48
C LEU A 158 16.05 4.91 -18.58
N GLY A 159 16.91 3.91 -18.80
CA GLY A 159 18.09 4.04 -19.66
C GLY A 159 19.10 5.05 -19.12
N LYS A 160 19.19 5.21 -17.80
CA LYS A 160 20.03 6.18 -17.09
C LYS A 160 20.94 5.47 -16.10
N THR A 161 21.87 6.22 -15.51
CA THR A 161 22.77 5.77 -14.46
C THR A 161 22.36 6.36 -13.11
N GLY A 162 22.84 5.79 -12.00
CA GLY A 162 22.61 6.33 -10.66
C GLY A 162 23.13 7.75 -10.44
N GLU A 163 24.09 8.22 -11.26
CA GLU A 163 24.65 9.58 -11.19
C GLU A 163 23.76 10.62 -11.88
N ASP A 164 22.84 10.18 -12.73
CA ASP A 164 21.91 11.08 -13.41
C ASP A 164 20.87 11.68 -12.44
N ILE A 165 20.40 12.87 -12.78
CA ILE A 165 19.38 13.58 -12.02
C ILE A 165 17.99 13.04 -12.39
N LEU A 166 17.22 12.70 -11.38
CA LEU A 166 15.82 12.27 -11.54
C LEU A 166 14.96 13.49 -11.91
N ARG A 167 14.22 13.37 -13.00
CA ARG A 167 13.33 14.41 -13.56
C ARG A 167 11.86 14.00 -13.45
N PRO A 168 10.91 14.94 -13.59
CA PRO A 168 9.47 14.60 -13.63
C PRO A 168 9.12 13.54 -14.68
N GLU A 169 9.74 13.60 -15.87
CA GLU A 169 9.51 12.66 -16.97
C GLU A 169 9.93 11.23 -16.60
N ASP A 170 10.96 11.10 -15.76
CA ASP A 170 11.41 9.80 -15.25
C ASP A 170 10.36 9.17 -14.33
N ILE A 171 9.71 9.98 -13.49
CA ILE A 171 8.59 9.51 -12.65
C ILE A 171 7.44 9.04 -13.54
N MET A 172 7.10 9.77 -14.61
CA MET A 172 6.08 9.35 -15.57
C MET A 172 6.45 8.03 -16.24
N THR A 173 7.70 7.89 -16.68
CA THR A 173 8.20 6.64 -17.29
C THR A 173 8.09 5.48 -16.32
N LEU A 174 8.50 5.64 -15.06
CA LEU A 174 8.37 4.61 -14.03
C LEU A 174 6.90 4.29 -13.75
N ALA A 175 6.03 5.30 -13.66
CA ALA A 175 4.60 5.11 -13.36
C ALA A 175 3.88 4.32 -14.45
N LEU A 176 4.20 4.56 -15.72
CA LEU A 176 3.58 3.92 -16.87
C LEU A 176 4.20 2.57 -17.26
N SER A 177 5.39 2.27 -16.74
CA SER A 177 6.12 1.04 -17.09
C SER A 177 5.43 -0.22 -16.54
N ARG A 178 5.24 -1.23 -17.39
CA ARG A 178 4.80 -2.57 -16.99
C ARG A 178 5.84 -3.33 -16.15
N SER A 179 7.09 -2.86 -16.11
CA SER A 179 8.15 -3.37 -15.25
C SER A 179 8.25 -2.59 -13.92
N ALA A 180 7.48 -1.53 -13.74
CA ALA A 180 7.47 -0.72 -12.52
C ALA A 180 6.03 -0.41 -12.07
N GLY A 181 5.52 0.78 -12.32
CA GLY A 181 4.27 1.28 -11.77
C GLY A 181 3.03 0.48 -12.16
N ARG A 182 3.03 -0.13 -13.33
CA ARG A 182 1.95 -1.00 -13.82
C ARG A 182 2.26 -2.50 -13.69
N LYS A 183 3.30 -2.86 -12.97
CA LYS A 183 3.63 -4.27 -12.74
C LYS A 183 2.54 -4.94 -11.89
N CYS A 184 2.07 -6.10 -12.32
CA CYS A 184 0.95 -6.85 -11.73
C CYS A 184 -0.40 -6.09 -11.69
N VAL A 185 -0.54 -5.01 -12.46
CA VAL A 185 -1.83 -4.33 -12.67
C VAL A 185 -2.50 -4.93 -13.90
N THR A 186 -3.74 -5.35 -13.76
CA THR A 186 -4.59 -5.85 -14.86
C THR A 186 -5.53 -4.74 -15.35
N ASP A 187 -6.23 -4.99 -16.46
CA ASP A 187 -7.19 -4.03 -17.02
C ASP A 187 -8.52 -3.99 -16.20
N GLU A 188 -8.68 -4.88 -15.23
CA GLU A 188 -9.83 -4.95 -14.32
C GLU A 188 -9.60 -4.20 -12.99
N MET A 189 -8.40 -3.65 -12.78
CA MET A 189 -7.97 -2.95 -11.55
C MET A 189 -7.99 -1.43 -11.69
#